data_78658ec51e9d21db728ce66fb6dceed4
#
_entry.id   78658ec51e9d21db728ce66fb6dceed4
#
_cell.length_a   1.000
_cell.length_b   1.000
_cell.length_c   1.000
_cell.angle_alpha   90.00
_cell.angle_beta   90.00
_cell.angle_gamma   90.00
#
_symmetry.space_group_name_H-M   'P 1'
#
loop_
_entity.id
_entity.type
_entity.pdbx_description
1 polymer ?
#
loop_
_entity_poly.entity_id
_entity_poly.type
_entity_poly.pdbx_seq_one_letter_code
_entity_poly.pdbx_strand_id
1 'polypeptide(L)'
;MEPFDTRRSNRLLLRRPKSDDAEAIAEYWSDPEVHRFLQHPPSDDIAETQTFLEHCASVWDSGEAFPWVIVEGSSSRAVGMIEARPSPHGVELGYVLKRSVWGRGYMTEAVAAVVEWALGQPEVHRVWAYVQVGNVGSQRVLEKVGMKREGVLHRWAPHHQGTPTDAVMYAIWRD
;
A
#
# COMPACT_ATOMS: atom_id res chain seq x y z
N MET A 1 -4.41 -17.51 -3.36
CA MET A 1 -4.47 -16.36 -4.30
C MET A 1 -3.28 -16.42 -5.23
N GLU A 2 -3.46 -16.06 -6.51
CA GLU A 2 -2.38 -16.00 -7.50
C GLU A 2 -2.06 -14.52 -7.82
N PRO A 3 -0.92 -13.99 -7.35
CA PRO A 3 -0.54 -12.59 -7.60
C PRO A 3 -0.07 -12.40 -9.06
N PHE A 4 -0.28 -11.21 -9.59
CA PHE A 4 0.33 -10.84 -10.86
C PHE A 4 1.77 -10.33 -10.63
N ASP A 5 2.72 -10.75 -11.47
CA ASP A 5 4.08 -10.21 -11.44
C ASP A 5 4.13 -8.77 -11.91
N THR A 6 3.32 -8.45 -12.93
CA THR A 6 3.20 -7.12 -13.51
C THR A 6 1.77 -6.83 -13.92
N ARG A 7 1.30 -5.61 -13.67
CA ARG A 7 0.02 -5.10 -14.16
C ARG A 7 0.17 -3.65 -14.61
N ARG A 8 -0.22 -3.38 -15.85
CA ARG A 8 -0.31 -2.01 -16.37
C ARG A 8 -1.70 -1.46 -16.14
N SER A 9 -1.76 -0.23 -15.69
CA SER A 9 -2.95 0.59 -15.71
C SER A 9 -2.79 1.73 -16.72
N ASN A 10 -3.60 2.77 -16.64
CA ASN A 10 -3.53 3.86 -17.62
C ASN A 10 -2.18 4.61 -17.59
N ARG A 11 -1.66 4.91 -16.40
CA ARG A 11 -0.46 5.71 -16.19
C ARG A 11 0.65 5.00 -15.42
N LEU A 12 0.33 3.84 -14.83
CA LEU A 12 1.20 3.16 -13.89
C LEU A 12 1.54 1.75 -14.36
N LEU A 13 2.69 1.28 -13.92
CA LEU A 13 3.07 -0.12 -13.90
C LEU A 13 3.21 -0.54 -12.43
N LEU A 14 2.41 -1.51 -12.01
CA LEU A 14 2.59 -2.23 -10.76
C LEU A 14 3.41 -3.48 -11.08
N ARG A 15 4.48 -3.72 -10.34
CA ARG A 15 5.31 -4.90 -10.52
C ARG A 15 5.94 -5.36 -9.22
N ARG A 16 6.33 -6.62 -9.16
CA ARG A 16 7.10 -7.16 -8.04
C ARG A 16 8.33 -6.29 -7.74
N PRO A 17 8.65 -6.01 -6.47
CA PRO A 17 9.86 -5.27 -6.08
C PRO A 17 11.13 -6.00 -6.52
N LYS A 18 12.20 -5.22 -6.76
CA LYS A 18 13.54 -5.72 -7.09
C LYS A 18 14.56 -5.02 -6.20
N SER A 19 15.74 -5.65 -6.04
CA SER A 19 16.84 -5.03 -5.29
C SER A 19 17.24 -3.65 -5.82
N ASP A 20 17.16 -3.44 -7.13
CA ASP A 20 17.49 -2.17 -7.79
C ASP A 20 16.50 -1.04 -7.47
N ASP A 21 15.38 -1.34 -6.81
CA ASP A 21 14.42 -0.31 -6.37
C ASP A 21 14.88 0.42 -5.09
N ALA A 22 15.92 -0.09 -4.41
CA ALA A 22 16.33 0.41 -3.11
C ALA A 22 16.59 1.93 -3.08
N GLU A 23 17.33 2.46 -4.04
CA GLU A 23 17.61 3.91 -4.10
C GLU A 23 16.35 4.75 -4.28
N ALA A 24 15.44 4.30 -5.16
CA ALA A 24 14.20 5.04 -5.44
C ALA A 24 13.25 5.00 -4.24
N ILE A 25 13.24 3.91 -3.49
CA ILE A 25 12.43 3.75 -2.28
C ILE A 25 13.05 4.58 -1.13
N ALA A 26 14.36 4.49 -0.89
CA ALA A 26 15.06 5.25 0.13
C ALA A 26 14.84 6.77 -0.02
N GLU A 27 14.74 7.28 -1.24
CA GLU A 27 14.49 8.70 -1.51
C GLU A 27 13.22 9.22 -0.82
N TYR A 28 12.11 8.47 -0.83
CA TYR A 28 10.88 8.89 -0.15
C TYR A 28 10.70 8.27 1.23
N TRP A 29 11.47 7.24 1.55
CA TRP A 29 11.48 6.62 2.88
C TRP A 29 12.16 7.51 3.93
N SER A 30 13.01 8.45 3.51
CA SER A 30 13.60 9.47 4.37
C SER A 30 12.69 10.69 4.61
N ASP A 31 11.57 10.85 3.88
CA ASP A 31 10.68 12.01 4.02
C ASP A 31 9.75 11.85 5.24
N PRO A 32 9.86 12.70 6.30
CA PRO A 32 9.01 12.63 7.48
C PRO A 32 7.50 12.79 7.18
N GLU A 33 7.14 13.56 6.14
CA GLU A 33 5.72 13.72 5.75
C GLU A 33 5.13 12.44 5.17
N VAL A 34 5.94 11.62 4.48
CA VAL A 34 5.53 10.30 4.01
C VAL A 34 5.26 9.36 5.20
N HIS A 35 6.08 9.46 6.25
CA HIS A 35 5.98 8.63 7.46
C HIS A 35 4.99 9.12 8.50
N ARG A 36 4.40 10.29 8.32
CA ARG A 36 3.48 10.90 9.29
C ARG A 36 2.37 9.97 9.78
N PHE A 37 1.92 9.03 8.96
CA PHE A 37 0.85 8.08 9.26
C PHE A 37 1.29 6.63 9.12
N LEU A 38 2.59 6.37 9.00
CA LEU A 38 3.14 5.01 8.94
C LEU A 38 3.53 4.52 10.33
N GLN A 39 3.70 3.21 10.43
CA GLN A 39 4.10 2.55 11.68
C GLN A 39 5.59 2.66 11.98
N HIS A 40 6.40 2.97 10.97
CA HIS A 40 7.85 3.07 11.05
C HIS A 40 8.28 4.54 10.99
N PRO A 41 9.35 4.92 11.72
CA PRO A 41 9.94 6.23 11.55
C PRO A 41 10.56 6.36 10.15
N PRO A 42 10.79 7.59 9.65
CA PRO A 42 11.57 7.79 8.45
C PRO A 42 13.01 7.30 8.66
N SER A 43 13.63 6.76 7.61
CA SER A 43 15.02 6.31 7.61
C SER A 43 15.70 6.70 6.31
N ASP A 44 16.95 7.12 6.39
CA ASP A 44 17.84 7.38 5.25
C ASP A 44 18.87 6.26 5.05
N ASP A 45 18.81 5.20 5.87
CA ASP A 45 19.68 4.05 5.74
C ASP A 45 19.22 3.14 4.58
N ILE A 46 20.01 3.12 3.53
CA ILE A 46 19.77 2.27 2.36
C ILE A 46 19.83 0.77 2.71
N ALA A 47 20.58 0.38 3.74
CA ALA A 47 20.66 -1.01 4.17
C ALA A 47 19.34 -1.48 4.78
N GLU A 48 18.61 -0.60 5.50
CA GLU A 48 17.26 -0.91 5.97
C GLU A 48 16.30 -1.10 4.79
N THR A 49 16.40 -0.26 3.75
CA THR A 49 15.60 -0.40 2.53
C THR A 49 15.91 -1.71 1.79
N GLN A 50 17.17 -2.12 1.71
CA GLN A 50 17.56 -3.40 1.12
C GLN A 50 16.99 -4.58 1.92
N THR A 51 17.10 -4.55 3.24
CA THR A 51 16.51 -5.57 4.13
C THR A 51 14.99 -5.64 3.95
N PHE A 52 14.32 -4.49 3.81
CA PHE A 52 12.89 -4.43 3.54
C PHE A 52 12.53 -5.07 2.18
N LEU A 53 13.33 -4.86 1.14
CA LEU A 53 13.12 -5.50 -0.18
C LEU A 53 13.33 -7.02 -0.14
N GLU A 54 14.29 -7.50 0.65
CA GLU A 54 14.49 -8.94 0.90
C GLU A 54 13.27 -9.53 1.64
N HIS A 55 12.74 -8.82 2.63
CA HIS A 55 11.50 -9.19 3.29
C HIS A 55 10.31 -9.23 2.30
N CYS A 56 10.18 -8.25 1.42
CA CYS A 56 9.15 -8.25 0.36
C CYS A 56 9.23 -9.51 -0.52
N ALA A 57 10.43 -9.95 -0.88
CA ALA A 57 10.62 -11.19 -1.65
C ALA A 57 10.18 -12.41 -0.84
N SER A 58 10.54 -12.50 0.45
CA SER A 58 10.20 -13.60 1.33
C SER A 58 8.70 -13.76 1.54
N VAL A 59 7.97 -12.67 1.86
CA VAL A 59 6.51 -12.72 2.08
C VAL A 59 5.74 -12.98 0.79
N TRP A 60 6.29 -12.57 -0.36
CA TRP A 60 5.74 -12.92 -1.67
C TRP A 60 5.83 -14.42 -1.94
N ASP A 61 7.02 -15.00 -1.75
CA ASP A 61 7.27 -16.42 -2.02
C ASP A 61 6.51 -17.35 -1.04
N SER A 62 6.29 -16.90 0.19
CA SER A 62 5.45 -17.61 1.18
C SER A 62 3.94 -17.43 0.96
N GLY A 63 3.52 -16.43 0.17
CA GLY A 63 2.11 -16.06 0.00
C GLY A 63 1.50 -15.32 1.19
N GLU A 64 2.32 -14.87 2.14
CA GLU A 64 1.87 -14.09 3.30
C GLU A 64 1.41 -12.70 2.92
N ALA A 65 2.12 -12.06 1.96
CA ALA A 65 1.75 -10.76 1.41
C ALA A 65 2.26 -10.62 -0.03
N PHE A 66 1.60 -9.75 -0.77
CA PHE A 66 1.96 -9.42 -2.16
C PHE A 66 2.24 -7.93 -2.30
N PRO A 67 3.50 -7.49 -2.05
CA PRO A 67 3.92 -6.11 -2.28
C PRO A 67 4.23 -5.86 -3.76
N TRP A 68 3.76 -4.74 -4.30
CA TRP A 68 4.13 -4.22 -5.61
C TRP A 68 4.74 -2.83 -5.48
N VAL A 69 5.79 -2.55 -6.25
CA VAL A 69 6.22 -1.18 -6.49
C VAL A 69 5.32 -0.55 -7.55
N ILE A 70 5.04 0.73 -7.35
CA ILE A 70 4.29 1.58 -8.27
C ILE A 70 5.31 2.39 -9.08
N VAL A 71 5.30 2.20 -10.39
CA VAL A 71 6.19 2.89 -11.33
C VAL A 71 5.36 3.78 -12.23
N GLU A 72 5.74 5.04 -12.41
CA GLU A 72 5.12 5.93 -13.39
C GLU A 72 5.47 5.48 -14.81
N GLY A 73 4.48 5.40 -15.71
CA GLY A 73 4.63 4.77 -17.03
C GLY A 73 5.70 5.38 -17.94
N SER A 74 6.11 6.62 -17.70
CA SER A 74 7.20 7.32 -18.41
C SER A 74 8.57 7.16 -17.75
N SER A 75 8.63 6.58 -16.56
CA SER A 75 9.82 6.42 -15.73
C SER A 75 10.04 4.93 -15.42
N SER A 76 11.28 4.52 -15.20
CA SER A 76 11.60 3.19 -14.66
C SER A 76 11.68 3.19 -13.12
N ARG A 77 11.59 4.35 -12.46
CA ARG A 77 11.77 4.48 -11.00
C ARG A 77 10.48 4.25 -10.25
N ALA A 78 10.59 3.58 -9.11
CA ALA A 78 9.51 3.43 -8.16
C ALA A 78 9.11 4.78 -7.56
N VAL A 79 7.80 5.07 -7.52
CA VAL A 79 7.22 6.28 -6.90
C VAL A 79 6.36 5.96 -5.69
N GLY A 80 6.19 4.69 -5.36
CA GLY A 80 5.43 4.23 -4.22
C GLY A 80 5.33 2.72 -4.19
N MET A 81 4.60 2.22 -3.20
CA MET A 81 4.30 0.79 -3.05
C MET A 81 2.86 0.58 -2.63
N ILE A 82 2.32 -0.57 -2.99
CA ILE A 82 1.04 -1.09 -2.51
C ILE A 82 1.22 -2.56 -2.18
N GLU A 83 0.59 -3.01 -1.11
CA GLU A 83 0.67 -4.38 -0.62
C GLU A 83 -0.73 -4.92 -0.36
N ALA A 84 -0.95 -6.17 -0.74
CA ALA A 84 -2.14 -6.95 -0.41
C ALA A 84 -1.75 -8.08 0.57
N ARG A 85 -2.39 -8.11 1.73
CA ARG A 85 -2.18 -9.13 2.77
C ARG A 85 -3.43 -10.00 2.92
N PRO A 86 -3.39 -11.26 2.47
CA PRO A 86 -4.47 -12.21 2.74
C PRO A 86 -4.69 -12.42 4.24
N SER A 87 -5.93 -12.46 4.67
CA SER A 87 -6.31 -12.70 6.06
C SER A 87 -7.65 -13.46 6.14
N PRO A 88 -8.03 -14.00 7.32
CA PRO A 88 -9.35 -14.60 7.51
C PRO A 88 -10.52 -13.64 7.26
N HIS A 89 -10.25 -12.33 7.27
CA HIS A 89 -11.26 -11.27 7.06
C HIS A 89 -11.28 -10.73 5.62
N GLY A 90 -10.59 -11.40 4.68
CA GLY A 90 -10.39 -10.94 3.31
C GLY A 90 -8.98 -10.42 3.08
N VAL A 91 -8.81 -9.53 2.13
CA VAL A 91 -7.51 -8.96 1.77
C VAL A 91 -7.37 -7.57 2.37
N GLU A 92 -6.36 -7.37 3.20
CA GLU A 92 -5.97 -6.07 3.72
C GLU A 92 -5.08 -5.34 2.71
N LEU A 93 -5.27 -4.04 2.54
CA LEU A 93 -4.40 -3.19 1.73
C LEU A 93 -3.59 -2.23 2.59
N GLY A 94 -2.29 -2.15 2.29
CA GLY A 94 -1.39 -1.12 2.77
C GLY A 94 -0.72 -0.41 1.58
N TYR A 95 -0.42 0.89 1.70
CA TYR A 95 0.24 1.60 0.61
C TYR A 95 0.96 2.86 1.09
N VAL A 96 1.95 3.26 0.30
CA VAL A 96 2.73 4.47 0.49
C VAL A 96 3.05 5.08 -0.88
N LEU A 97 3.11 6.41 -0.95
CA LEU A 97 3.42 7.13 -2.18
C LEU A 97 4.39 8.28 -1.90
N LYS A 98 5.38 8.46 -2.76
CA LYS A 98 6.30 9.58 -2.74
C LYS A 98 5.54 10.91 -2.78
N ARG A 99 5.91 11.85 -1.90
CA ARG A 99 5.20 13.13 -1.74
C ARG A 99 5.10 13.96 -3.03
N SER A 100 6.14 13.96 -3.86
CA SER A 100 6.17 14.75 -5.11
C SER A 100 5.13 14.34 -6.15
N VAL A 101 4.49 13.19 -6.00
CA VAL A 101 3.43 12.69 -6.89
C VAL A 101 2.05 12.62 -6.21
N TRP A 102 1.91 13.15 -4.99
CA TRP A 102 0.60 13.26 -4.33
C TRP A 102 -0.35 14.16 -5.14
N GLY A 103 -1.64 13.96 -4.97
CA GLY A 103 -2.68 14.73 -5.66
C GLY A 103 -2.89 14.38 -7.14
N ARG A 104 -2.02 13.56 -7.74
CA ARG A 104 -2.13 13.16 -9.16
C ARG A 104 -3.08 11.99 -9.43
N GLY A 105 -3.67 11.40 -8.38
CA GLY A 105 -4.58 10.26 -8.49
C GLY A 105 -3.89 8.90 -8.68
N TYR A 106 -2.57 8.84 -8.58
CA TYR A 106 -1.79 7.61 -8.79
C TYR A 106 -2.16 6.53 -7.78
N MET A 107 -2.27 6.87 -6.49
CA MET A 107 -2.65 5.88 -5.50
C MET A 107 -4.10 5.37 -5.71
N THR A 108 -5.03 6.22 -6.13
CA THR A 108 -6.39 5.79 -6.48
C THR A 108 -6.36 4.76 -7.62
N GLU A 109 -5.54 4.99 -8.64
CA GLU A 109 -5.37 4.09 -9.78
C GLU A 109 -4.73 2.75 -9.37
N ALA A 110 -3.70 2.80 -8.52
CA ALA A 110 -3.04 1.61 -8.00
C ALA A 110 -3.96 0.76 -7.11
N VAL A 111 -4.67 1.40 -6.17
CA VAL A 111 -5.63 0.71 -5.28
C VAL A 111 -6.77 0.09 -6.10
N ALA A 112 -7.32 0.80 -7.09
CA ALA A 112 -8.36 0.25 -7.95
C ALA A 112 -7.89 -1.02 -8.67
N ALA A 113 -6.67 -1.03 -9.23
CA ALA A 113 -6.10 -2.18 -9.92
C ALA A 113 -5.90 -3.40 -8.99
N VAL A 114 -5.48 -3.17 -7.75
CA VAL A 114 -5.28 -4.25 -6.76
C VAL A 114 -6.61 -4.74 -6.21
N VAL A 115 -7.59 -3.86 -5.94
CA VAL A 115 -8.95 -4.24 -5.54
C VAL A 115 -9.60 -5.11 -6.60
N GLU A 116 -9.54 -4.71 -7.88
CA GLU A 116 -10.08 -5.48 -8.99
C GLU A 116 -9.45 -6.88 -9.08
N TRP A 117 -8.12 -6.97 -8.96
CA TRP A 117 -7.42 -8.24 -8.93
C TRP A 117 -7.85 -9.10 -7.74
N ALA A 118 -7.87 -8.53 -6.53
CA ALA A 118 -8.20 -9.27 -5.32
C ALA A 118 -9.63 -9.82 -5.36
N LEU A 119 -10.62 -9.00 -5.71
CA LEU A 119 -12.01 -9.44 -5.85
C LEU A 119 -12.23 -10.38 -7.04
N GLY A 120 -11.31 -10.44 -7.99
CA GLY A 120 -11.29 -11.43 -9.07
C GLY A 120 -10.86 -12.83 -8.62
N GLN A 121 -10.25 -12.97 -7.43
CA GLN A 121 -9.86 -14.28 -6.88
C GLN A 121 -11.11 -14.99 -6.31
N PRO A 122 -11.35 -16.27 -6.63
CA PRO A 122 -12.56 -16.99 -6.21
C PRO A 122 -12.80 -16.99 -4.70
N GLU A 123 -11.73 -17.07 -3.92
CA GLU A 123 -11.74 -17.15 -2.45
C GLU A 123 -11.85 -15.78 -1.76
N VAL A 124 -11.73 -14.66 -2.50
CA VAL A 124 -11.76 -13.33 -1.90
C VAL A 124 -13.14 -12.72 -2.04
N HIS A 125 -13.81 -12.52 -0.92
CA HIS A 125 -15.13 -11.88 -0.86
C HIS A 125 -15.06 -10.42 -0.41
N ARG A 126 -13.93 -10.00 0.18
CA ARG A 126 -13.78 -8.68 0.79
C ARG A 126 -12.35 -8.17 0.67
N VAL A 127 -12.22 -6.89 0.34
CA VAL A 127 -10.97 -6.12 0.44
C VAL A 127 -11.19 -4.99 1.43
N TRP A 128 -10.23 -4.77 2.33
CA TRP A 128 -10.36 -3.77 3.37
C TRP A 128 -9.03 -3.04 3.64
N ALA A 129 -9.14 -1.88 4.24
CA ALA A 129 -8.00 -1.11 4.73
C ALA A 129 -8.41 -0.30 5.95
N TYR A 130 -7.48 -0.07 6.87
CA TYR A 130 -7.66 0.94 7.90
C TYR A 130 -6.75 2.14 7.64
N VAL A 131 -7.22 3.31 8.03
CA VAL A 131 -6.51 4.57 7.82
C VAL A 131 -6.60 5.39 9.09
N GLN A 132 -5.49 5.93 9.58
CA GLN A 132 -5.52 6.84 10.73
C GLN A 132 -6.47 8.01 10.44
N VAL A 133 -7.28 8.40 11.42
CA VAL A 133 -8.36 9.42 11.27
C VAL A 133 -7.84 10.72 10.66
N GLY A 134 -6.60 11.13 10.99
CA GLY A 134 -5.98 12.34 10.46
C GLY A 134 -5.51 12.23 8.99
N ASN A 135 -5.43 11.03 8.41
CA ASN A 135 -4.95 10.82 7.03
C ASN A 135 -6.09 10.98 6.01
N VAL A 136 -6.56 12.22 5.86
CA VAL A 136 -7.65 12.55 4.91
C VAL A 136 -7.30 12.20 3.46
N GLY A 137 -6.01 12.30 3.09
CA GLY A 137 -5.55 11.93 1.75
C GLY A 137 -5.83 10.46 1.41
N SER A 138 -5.49 9.56 2.33
CA SER A 138 -5.72 8.12 2.19
C SER A 138 -7.22 7.79 2.22
N GLN A 139 -8.01 8.42 3.11
CA GLN A 139 -9.47 8.22 3.14
C GLN A 139 -10.10 8.54 1.78
N ARG A 140 -9.73 9.67 1.16
CA ARG A 140 -10.22 10.06 -0.18
C ARG A 140 -9.82 9.07 -1.28
N VAL A 141 -8.65 8.42 -1.16
CA VAL A 141 -8.25 7.36 -2.10
C VAL A 141 -9.22 6.20 -2.04
N LEU A 142 -9.50 5.69 -0.82
CA LEU A 142 -10.39 4.55 -0.61
C LEU A 142 -11.84 4.86 -1.03
N GLU A 143 -12.35 6.04 -0.70
CA GLU A 143 -13.69 6.50 -1.12
C GLU A 143 -13.82 6.58 -2.65
N LYS A 144 -12.81 7.10 -3.36
CA LYS A 144 -12.80 7.18 -4.83
C LYS A 144 -12.78 5.83 -5.52
N VAL A 145 -12.24 4.80 -4.88
CA VAL A 145 -12.26 3.42 -5.38
C VAL A 145 -13.59 2.71 -5.08
N GLY A 146 -14.48 3.36 -4.32
CA GLY A 146 -15.80 2.84 -3.97
C GLY A 146 -15.83 2.04 -2.68
N MET A 147 -14.75 2.03 -1.91
CA MET A 147 -14.75 1.42 -0.58
C MET A 147 -15.67 2.17 0.37
N LYS A 148 -16.43 1.44 1.17
CA LYS A 148 -17.38 1.98 2.13
C LYS A 148 -16.74 2.15 3.49
N ARG A 149 -17.00 3.29 4.12
CA ARG A 149 -16.61 3.53 5.51
C ARG A 149 -17.50 2.69 6.43
N GLU A 150 -16.89 1.83 7.25
CA GLU A 150 -17.61 0.93 8.16
C GLU A 150 -17.65 1.45 9.60
N GLY A 151 -16.63 2.18 10.03
CA GLY A 151 -16.59 2.70 11.39
C GLY A 151 -15.24 3.27 11.77
N VAL A 152 -15.12 3.64 13.05
CA VAL A 152 -13.88 4.07 13.69
C VAL A 152 -13.49 3.04 14.73
N LEU A 153 -12.24 2.64 14.69
CA LEU A 153 -11.62 1.75 15.66
C LEU A 153 -10.74 2.59 16.58
N HIS A 154 -11.09 2.64 17.86
CA HIS A 154 -10.34 3.44 18.83
C HIS A 154 -9.03 2.77 19.22
N ARG A 155 -7.94 3.56 19.21
CA ARG A 155 -6.59 3.11 19.58
C ARG A 155 -6.11 1.88 18.80
N TRP A 156 -6.54 1.76 17.55
CA TRP A 156 -6.29 0.59 16.70
C TRP A 156 -4.97 0.66 15.95
N ALA A 157 -4.67 1.81 15.35
CA ALA A 157 -3.52 1.95 14.46
C ALA A 157 -2.23 2.15 15.27
N PRO A 158 -1.25 1.24 15.15
CA PRO A 158 0.08 1.47 15.70
C PRO A 158 0.70 2.74 15.10
N HIS A 159 1.50 3.43 15.90
CA HIS A 159 2.23 4.60 15.45
C HIS A 159 3.66 4.56 15.99
N HIS A 160 4.65 4.96 15.17
CA HIS A 160 6.06 4.92 15.53
C HIS A 160 6.41 5.78 16.77
N GLN A 161 5.59 6.78 17.09
CA GLN A 161 5.73 7.59 18.32
C GLN A 161 5.16 6.90 19.58
N GLY A 162 4.78 5.64 19.48
CA GLY A 162 4.42 4.78 20.61
C GLY A 162 2.97 4.83 21.07
N THR A 163 2.20 5.87 20.74
CA THR A 163 0.79 5.95 21.14
C THR A 163 -0.11 5.53 19.99
N PRO A 164 -0.89 4.43 20.11
CA PRO A 164 -1.84 4.03 19.08
C PRO A 164 -2.86 5.12 18.80
N THR A 165 -3.20 5.31 17.53
CA THR A 165 -4.17 6.31 17.07
C THR A 165 -5.48 5.65 16.66
N ASP A 166 -6.55 6.45 16.59
CA ASP A 166 -7.83 5.99 16.05
C ASP A 166 -7.71 5.78 14.53
N ALA A 167 -8.37 4.75 14.04
CA ALA A 167 -8.40 4.41 12.62
C ALA A 167 -9.82 4.34 12.08
N VAL A 168 -9.99 4.74 10.82
CA VAL A 168 -11.23 4.54 10.06
C VAL A 168 -11.08 3.27 9.24
N MET A 169 -12.04 2.37 9.37
CA MET A 169 -12.12 1.14 8.59
C MET A 169 -12.89 1.39 7.30
N TYR A 170 -12.32 0.97 6.19
CA TYR A 170 -12.94 0.96 4.87
C TYR A 170 -12.94 -0.44 4.28
N ALA A 171 -13.98 -0.79 3.54
CA ALA A 171 -14.06 -2.06 2.85
C ALA A 171 -14.88 -1.97 1.56
N ILE A 172 -14.60 -2.90 0.66
CA ILE A 172 -15.39 -3.22 -0.52
C ILE A 172 -15.51 -4.74 -0.63
N TRP A 173 -16.65 -5.22 -1.08
CA TRP A 173 -16.94 -6.65 -1.18
C TRP A 173 -17.75 -6.94 -2.44
N ARG A 174 -17.78 -8.19 -2.82
CA ARG A 174 -18.71 -8.70 -3.83
C ARG A 174 -19.88 -9.43 -3.14
N ASP A 175 -21.05 -9.29 -3.71
CA ASP A 175 -22.27 -9.98 -3.28
C ASP A 175 -22.21 -11.48 -3.61
#